data_1a3a40190a56a4ebd1fd57459c8f00e7
#
_entry.id   1a3a40190a56a4ebd1fd57459c8f00e7
#
_cell.length_a   1.000
_cell.length_b   1.000
_cell.length_c   1.000
_cell.angle_alpha   90.00
_cell.angle_beta   90.00
_cell.angle_gamma   90.00
#
_symmetry.space_group_name_H-M   'P 1'
#
loop_
_entity.id
_entity.type
_entity.pdbx_description
1 polymer ?
#
loop_
_entity_poly.entity_id
_entity_poly.type
_entity_poly.pdbx_seq_one_letter_code
_entity_poly.pdbx_strand_id
1 'polypeptide(L)'
;VGAELVVNAPPDGYTFLFTTATISIVPTLYGGSMKFQPSKDLQPVSWVSTTPLVLVVHPSVPAKSPQEMIALGRAKPGVLNAAINVAGSTSHLSAEMFKQLGKLTVTTVPYKGGGLSMVAVMGGEVDFQFAEAVLASPQIRAAKIRALAVTTPKPSEFFPGLLTMNSVLPGFVSDNWFAMFLPARTPKEIVATINGAIRKALDSKSVRAFLAQELTTGIGSTPEELDAHLKSETARYSEVIRKGNITLQ
;
A
#
# COMPACT_ATOMS: atom_id res chain seq x y z
N VAL A 1 -8.16 1.10 17.31
CA VAL A 1 -7.68 0.70 18.66
C VAL A 1 -6.20 1.06 18.85
N GLY A 2 -5.24 0.48 18.08
CA GLY A 2 -3.81 0.74 18.33
C GLY A 2 -3.40 2.21 18.21
N ALA A 3 -3.85 2.92 17.18
CA ALA A 3 -3.56 4.34 17.01
C ALA A 3 -4.19 5.20 18.13
N GLU A 4 -5.39 4.87 18.59
CA GLU A 4 -6.03 5.57 19.71
C GLU A 4 -5.26 5.42 21.04
N LEU A 5 -4.65 4.26 21.26
CA LEU A 5 -3.79 4.06 22.45
C LEU A 5 -2.59 5.02 22.41
N VAL A 6 -1.95 5.15 21.25
CA VAL A 6 -0.80 6.05 21.09
C VAL A 6 -1.22 7.52 21.20
N VAL A 7 -2.33 7.93 20.57
CA VAL A 7 -2.85 9.30 20.63
C VAL A 7 -3.07 9.76 22.08
N ASN A 8 -3.52 8.84 22.96
CA ASN A 8 -3.81 9.12 24.37
C ASN A 8 -2.63 8.84 25.32
N ALA A 9 -1.49 8.41 24.80
CA ALA A 9 -0.31 8.13 25.63
C ALA A 9 0.46 9.42 26.00
N PRO A 10 1.26 9.39 27.08
CA PRO A 10 2.18 10.49 27.40
C PRO A 10 3.16 10.76 26.26
N PRO A 11 3.45 12.04 25.94
CA PRO A 11 4.36 12.40 24.85
C PRO A 11 5.84 12.36 25.29
N ASP A 12 6.24 11.26 25.93
CA ASP A 12 7.56 11.05 26.54
C ASP A 12 8.53 10.22 25.66
N GLY A 13 8.05 9.72 24.50
CA GLY A 13 8.85 8.96 23.55
C GLY A 13 8.90 7.45 23.79
N TYR A 14 8.25 6.93 24.84
CA TYR A 14 8.24 5.49 25.14
C TYR A 14 7.07 4.75 24.47
N THR A 15 6.06 5.48 24.01
CA THR A 15 4.93 4.90 23.28
C THR A 15 4.89 5.47 21.87
N PHE A 16 4.92 4.61 20.85
CA PHE A 16 4.88 5.01 19.45
C PHE A 16 3.95 4.12 18.63
N LEU A 17 3.50 4.66 17.52
CA LEU A 17 2.73 3.95 16.51
C LEU A 17 3.64 3.60 15.33
N PHE A 18 3.87 2.32 15.08
CA PHE A 18 4.41 1.86 13.81
C PHE A 18 3.25 1.32 12.98
N THR A 19 3.00 1.91 11.82
CA THR A 19 1.79 1.64 11.03
C THR A 19 2.07 1.69 9.54
N THR A 20 1.07 1.27 8.75
CA THR A 20 1.14 1.24 7.29
C THR A 20 0.39 2.41 6.66
N ALA A 21 0.40 2.46 5.32
CA ALA A 21 -0.37 3.39 4.51
C ALA A 21 -1.85 3.52 4.92
N THR A 22 -2.40 2.53 5.62
CA THR A 22 -3.77 2.55 6.14
C THR A 22 -4.08 3.79 6.98
N ILE A 23 -3.07 4.38 7.65
CA ILE A 23 -3.24 5.60 8.43
C ILE A 23 -3.70 6.80 7.59
N SER A 24 -3.40 6.83 6.29
CA SER A 24 -3.86 7.84 5.34
C SER A 24 -5.25 7.55 4.75
N ILE A 25 -5.70 6.30 4.86
CA ILE A 25 -6.95 5.80 4.27
C ILE A 25 -8.12 5.92 5.25
N VAL A 26 -7.88 5.51 6.51
CA VAL A 26 -8.91 5.41 7.55
C VAL A 26 -9.68 6.71 7.82
N PRO A 27 -9.08 7.93 7.77
CA PRO A 27 -9.84 9.16 8.02
C PRO A 27 -11.01 9.36 7.06
N THR A 28 -10.87 8.95 5.82
CA THR A 28 -11.94 9.08 4.82
C THR A 28 -12.97 7.96 4.95
N LEU A 29 -12.53 6.72 5.22
CA LEU A 29 -13.42 5.56 5.32
C LEU A 29 -14.30 5.61 6.58
N TYR A 30 -13.75 6.02 7.71
CA TYR A 30 -14.48 6.09 8.98
C TYR A 30 -15.16 7.43 9.22
N GLY A 31 -14.72 8.49 8.50
CA GLY A 31 -15.32 9.83 8.59
C GLY A 31 -15.46 10.31 10.03
N GLY A 32 -16.65 10.80 10.38
CA GLY A 32 -16.94 11.34 11.72
C GLY A 32 -16.97 10.33 12.87
N SER A 33 -16.91 9.02 12.59
CA SER A 33 -16.83 8.00 13.65
C SER A 33 -15.41 7.81 14.20
N MET A 34 -14.40 8.39 13.57
CA MET A 34 -13.02 8.35 14.02
C MET A 34 -12.79 9.31 15.20
N LYS A 35 -12.25 8.81 16.31
CA LYS A 35 -12.03 9.58 17.54
C LYS A 35 -10.75 10.42 17.54
N PHE A 36 -9.95 10.34 16.48
CA PHE A 36 -8.70 11.10 16.34
C PHE A 36 -8.45 11.45 14.87
N GLN A 37 -7.60 12.44 14.65
CA GLN A 37 -7.17 12.86 13.31
C GLN A 37 -5.65 12.66 13.20
N PRO A 38 -5.17 11.72 12.34
CA PRO A 38 -3.73 11.42 12.23
C PRO A 38 -2.84 12.66 12.04
N SER A 39 -3.29 13.60 11.21
CA SER A 39 -2.55 14.85 10.93
C SER A 39 -2.50 15.86 12.08
N LYS A 40 -3.28 15.67 13.14
CA LYS A 40 -3.33 16.58 14.29
C LYS A 40 -2.87 15.91 15.59
N ASP A 41 -3.26 14.65 15.77
CA ASP A 41 -3.13 13.94 17.05
C ASP A 41 -1.90 13.02 17.07
N LEU A 42 -1.19 12.89 15.93
CA LEU A 42 0.07 12.16 15.82
C LEU A 42 1.20 13.09 15.37
N GLN A 43 2.36 12.94 16.00
CA GLN A 43 3.61 13.59 15.61
C GLN A 43 4.37 12.69 14.65
N PRO A 44 4.59 13.08 13.38
CA PRO A 44 5.42 12.33 12.45
C PRO A 44 6.85 12.16 12.96
N VAL A 45 7.44 10.97 12.76
CA VAL A 45 8.84 10.69 13.09
C VAL A 45 9.63 10.36 11.83
N SER A 46 9.23 9.29 11.11
CA SER A 46 9.91 8.89 9.89
C SER A 46 9.01 8.01 9.02
N TRP A 47 9.00 8.25 7.72
CA TRP A 47 8.66 7.24 6.73
C TRP A 47 9.83 6.25 6.67
N VAL A 48 9.62 5.08 7.25
CA VAL A 48 10.70 4.12 7.50
C VAL A 48 11.04 3.34 6.24
N SER A 49 10.02 2.83 5.55
CA SER A 49 10.22 1.97 4.39
C SER A 49 8.99 1.91 3.49
N THR A 50 9.18 1.40 2.26
CA THR A 50 8.11 1.16 1.30
C THR A 50 8.27 -0.19 0.62
N THR A 51 7.14 -0.85 0.35
CA THR A 51 7.07 -2.13 -0.35
C THR A 51 6.16 -1.97 -1.57
N PRO A 52 6.59 -2.38 -2.77
CA PRO A 52 5.74 -2.34 -3.95
C PRO A 52 4.58 -3.32 -3.82
N LEU A 53 3.44 -2.95 -4.41
CA LEU A 53 2.47 -3.93 -4.83
C LEU A 53 2.76 -4.33 -6.28
N VAL A 54 2.38 -5.55 -6.62
CA VAL A 54 2.53 -6.11 -7.96
C VAL A 54 1.16 -6.48 -8.50
N LEU A 55 0.82 -6.01 -9.70
CA LEU A 55 -0.33 -6.52 -10.42
C LEU A 55 -0.02 -7.93 -10.89
N VAL A 56 -0.65 -8.91 -10.27
CA VAL A 56 -0.51 -10.32 -10.61
C VAL A 56 -1.82 -10.89 -11.10
N VAL A 57 -1.74 -11.82 -12.06
CA VAL A 57 -2.89 -12.49 -12.65
C VAL A 57 -2.72 -14.00 -12.61
N HIS A 58 -3.84 -14.74 -12.59
CA HIS A 58 -3.83 -16.18 -12.83
C HIS A 58 -3.33 -16.46 -14.28
N PRO A 59 -2.54 -17.53 -14.53
CA PRO A 59 -1.99 -17.83 -15.86
C PRO A 59 -3.04 -18.01 -16.98
N SER A 60 -4.29 -18.37 -16.65
CA SER A 60 -5.37 -18.49 -17.64
C SER A 60 -5.88 -17.16 -18.17
N VAL A 61 -5.60 -16.03 -17.48
CA VAL A 61 -6.00 -14.70 -17.94
C VAL A 61 -5.23 -14.38 -19.22
N PRO A 62 -5.89 -14.09 -20.35
CA PRO A 62 -5.26 -13.86 -21.64
C PRO A 62 -4.69 -12.42 -21.74
N ALA A 63 -3.85 -12.05 -20.75
CA ALA A 63 -3.15 -10.78 -20.69
C ALA A 63 -1.70 -11.02 -20.25
N LYS A 64 -0.73 -10.50 -21.00
CA LYS A 64 0.72 -10.58 -20.73
C LYS A 64 1.34 -9.24 -20.36
N SER A 65 0.55 -8.18 -20.40
CA SER A 65 0.94 -6.83 -20.05
C SER A 65 -0.20 -6.08 -19.36
N PRO A 66 0.07 -5.01 -18.62
CA PRO A 66 -0.99 -4.18 -18.03
C PRO A 66 -1.89 -3.54 -19.10
N GLN A 67 -1.34 -3.21 -20.28
CA GLN A 67 -2.12 -2.69 -21.43
C GLN A 67 -3.12 -3.74 -21.92
N GLU A 68 -2.70 -4.99 -22.09
CA GLU A 68 -3.59 -6.09 -22.50
C GLU A 68 -4.67 -6.36 -21.47
N MET A 69 -4.33 -6.26 -20.17
CA MET A 69 -5.30 -6.40 -19.08
C MET A 69 -6.38 -5.31 -19.13
N ILE A 70 -5.98 -4.06 -19.39
CA ILE A 70 -6.91 -2.94 -19.57
C ILE A 70 -7.77 -3.15 -20.81
N ALA A 71 -7.17 -3.55 -21.93
CA ALA A 71 -7.89 -3.83 -23.17
C ALA A 71 -8.95 -4.94 -22.99
N LEU A 72 -8.58 -6.02 -22.29
CA LEU A 72 -9.48 -7.13 -21.94
C LEU A 72 -10.69 -6.63 -21.13
N GLY A 73 -10.45 -5.87 -20.06
CA GLY A 73 -11.50 -5.36 -19.21
C GLY A 73 -12.43 -4.36 -19.90
N ARG A 74 -11.91 -3.59 -20.85
CA ARG A 74 -12.71 -2.67 -21.70
C ARG A 74 -13.54 -3.41 -22.74
N ALA A 75 -12.97 -4.44 -23.37
CA ALA A 75 -13.64 -5.24 -24.40
C ALA A 75 -14.77 -6.10 -23.79
N LYS A 76 -14.63 -6.51 -22.52
CA LYS A 76 -15.58 -7.39 -21.82
C LYS A 76 -15.86 -6.81 -20.42
N PRO A 77 -16.71 -5.78 -20.30
CA PRO A 77 -17.04 -5.20 -18.99
C PRO A 77 -17.59 -6.24 -18.01
N GLY A 78 -17.08 -6.23 -16.77
CA GLY A 78 -17.50 -7.17 -15.72
C GLY A 78 -16.89 -8.57 -15.78
N VAL A 79 -16.05 -8.88 -16.78
CA VAL A 79 -15.38 -10.19 -16.87
C VAL A 79 -14.29 -10.38 -15.81
N LEU A 80 -13.69 -9.28 -15.34
CA LEU A 80 -12.56 -9.34 -14.43
C LEU A 80 -13.02 -9.29 -12.97
N ASN A 81 -12.47 -10.20 -12.16
CA ASN A 81 -12.64 -10.28 -10.73
C ASN A 81 -11.31 -10.06 -10.03
N ALA A 82 -11.26 -9.11 -9.11
CA ALA A 82 -10.08 -8.76 -8.33
C ALA A 82 -10.17 -9.30 -6.91
N ALA A 83 -9.19 -10.07 -6.46
CA ALA A 83 -9.06 -10.35 -5.03
C ALA A 83 -8.55 -9.11 -4.30
N ILE A 84 -9.15 -8.80 -3.15
CA ILE A 84 -8.66 -7.77 -2.23
C ILE A 84 -8.42 -8.38 -0.85
N ASN A 85 -7.38 -7.88 -0.14
CA ASN A 85 -7.02 -8.45 1.16
C ASN A 85 -8.12 -8.22 2.22
N VAL A 86 -8.48 -6.93 2.38
CA VAL A 86 -9.52 -6.46 3.30
C VAL A 86 -10.09 -5.18 2.70
N ALA A 87 -11.37 -4.90 2.96
CA ALA A 87 -11.96 -3.62 2.58
C ALA A 87 -11.16 -2.45 3.18
N GLY A 88 -10.82 -1.44 2.36
CA GLY A 88 -10.02 -0.30 2.77
C GLY A 88 -8.50 -0.55 2.86
N SER A 89 -8.00 -1.72 2.45
CA SER A 89 -6.56 -1.96 2.32
C SER A 89 -5.97 -1.27 1.08
N THR A 90 -4.63 -1.14 1.02
CA THR A 90 -3.92 -0.66 -0.18
C THR A 90 -4.20 -1.52 -1.40
N SER A 91 -4.32 -2.86 -1.23
CA SER A 91 -4.74 -3.79 -2.30
C SER A 91 -6.12 -3.44 -2.85
N HIS A 92 -7.09 -3.15 -1.97
CA HIS A 92 -8.43 -2.73 -2.37
C HIS A 92 -8.39 -1.40 -3.14
N LEU A 93 -7.73 -0.36 -2.57
CA LEU A 93 -7.68 0.95 -3.22
C LEU A 93 -6.90 0.92 -4.53
N SER A 94 -5.89 0.02 -4.67
CA SER A 94 -5.23 -0.23 -5.96
C SER A 94 -6.21 -0.80 -7.01
N ALA A 95 -7.05 -1.75 -6.62
CA ALA A 95 -8.09 -2.28 -7.51
C ALA A 95 -9.10 -1.20 -7.92
N GLU A 96 -9.50 -0.33 -6.98
CA GLU A 96 -10.40 0.79 -7.28
C GLU A 96 -9.73 1.86 -8.17
N MET A 97 -8.46 2.18 -7.94
CA MET A 97 -7.70 3.05 -8.86
C MET A 97 -7.61 2.44 -10.27
N PHE A 98 -7.41 1.13 -10.36
CA PHE A 98 -7.39 0.42 -11.64
C PHE A 98 -8.71 0.53 -12.37
N LYS A 99 -9.83 0.35 -11.66
CA LYS A 99 -11.19 0.55 -12.20
C LYS A 99 -11.39 1.97 -12.70
N GLN A 100 -11.08 2.97 -11.87
CA GLN A 100 -11.35 4.38 -12.17
C GLN A 100 -10.48 4.90 -13.31
N LEU A 101 -9.16 4.75 -13.21
CA LEU A 101 -8.22 5.25 -14.23
C LEU A 101 -8.30 4.45 -15.53
N GLY A 102 -8.51 3.14 -15.44
CA GLY A 102 -8.71 2.25 -16.59
C GLY A 102 -10.08 2.36 -17.24
N LYS A 103 -11.06 2.99 -16.56
CA LYS A 103 -12.48 3.00 -16.95
C LYS A 103 -13.01 1.56 -17.12
N LEU A 104 -12.82 0.74 -16.10
CA LEU A 104 -13.12 -0.68 -16.11
C LEU A 104 -14.27 -1.01 -15.15
N THR A 105 -15.06 -2.00 -15.54
CA THR A 105 -16.01 -2.69 -14.65
C THR A 105 -15.34 -3.95 -14.13
N VAL A 106 -15.01 -3.96 -12.83
CA VAL A 106 -14.33 -5.07 -12.15
C VAL A 106 -15.06 -5.36 -10.85
N THR A 107 -15.31 -6.64 -10.58
CA THR A 107 -15.85 -7.09 -9.29
C THR A 107 -14.69 -7.25 -8.29
N THR A 108 -14.79 -6.65 -7.12
CA THR A 108 -13.84 -6.85 -6.02
C THR A 108 -14.36 -7.93 -5.05
N VAL A 109 -13.53 -8.94 -4.76
CA VAL A 109 -13.85 -10.05 -3.87
C VAL A 109 -12.97 -9.95 -2.62
N PRO A 110 -13.56 -9.68 -1.43
CA PRO A 110 -12.80 -9.52 -0.20
C PRO A 110 -12.40 -10.88 0.40
N TYR A 111 -11.14 -10.95 0.87
CA TYR A 111 -10.59 -12.08 1.62
C TYR A 111 -10.10 -11.64 3.00
N LYS A 112 -9.86 -12.60 3.90
CA LYS A 112 -9.32 -12.32 5.25
C LYS A 112 -7.78 -12.26 5.23
N GLY A 113 -7.22 -11.35 4.40
CA GLY A 113 -5.78 -11.10 4.31
C GLY A 113 -5.12 -11.56 3.02
N GLY A 114 -3.87 -11.11 2.79
CA GLY A 114 -3.12 -11.28 1.54
C GLY A 114 -2.81 -12.75 1.18
N GLY A 115 -2.62 -13.61 2.19
CA GLY A 115 -2.37 -15.03 1.95
C GLY A 115 -3.56 -15.73 1.30
N LEU A 116 -4.78 -15.51 1.82
CA LEU A 116 -6.00 -16.13 1.28
C LEU A 116 -6.36 -15.57 -0.10
N SER A 117 -6.22 -14.27 -0.31
CA SER A 117 -6.44 -13.65 -1.62
C SER A 117 -5.44 -14.16 -2.67
N MET A 118 -4.17 -14.40 -2.29
CA MET A 118 -3.17 -15.00 -3.16
C MET A 118 -3.53 -16.45 -3.56
N VAL A 119 -4.02 -17.25 -2.59
CA VAL A 119 -4.50 -18.64 -2.87
C VAL A 119 -5.64 -18.61 -3.88
N ALA A 120 -6.59 -17.70 -3.74
CA ALA A 120 -7.71 -17.57 -4.67
C ALA A 120 -7.25 -17.20 -6.10
N VAL A 121 -6.26 -16.30 -6.24
CA VAL A 121 -5.68 -15.99 -7.56
C VAL A 121 -4.94 -17.20 -8.12
N MET A 122 -4.13 -17.92 -7.33
CA MET A 122 -3.43 -19.12 -7.78
C MET A 122 -4.38 -20.26 -8.20
N GLY A 123 -5.53 -20.35 -7.54
CA GLY A 123 -6.59 -21.33 -7.86
C GLY A 123 -7.47 -20.94 -9.05
N GLY A 124 -7.35 -19.71 -9.56
CA GLY A 124 -8.21 -19.22 -10.64
C GLY A 124 -9.66 -18.91 -10.22
N GLU A 125 -9.93 -18.81 -8.91
CA GLU A 125 -11.23 -18.37 -8.40
C GLU A 125 -11.51 -16.90 -8.75
N VAL A 126 -10.47 -16.10 -8.83
CA VAL A 126 -10.45 -14.70 -9.25
C VAL A 126 -9.30 -14.46 -10.23
N ASP A 127 -9.41 -13.43 -11.04
CA ASP A 127 -8.51 -13.23 -12.18
C ASP A 127 -7.18 -12.58 -11.76
N PHE A 128 -7.20 -11.63 -10.79
CA PHE A 128 -6.03 -10.85 -10.45
C PHE A 128 -6.06 -10.27 -9.03
N GLN A 129 -4.92 -9.74 -8.62
CA GLN A 129 -4.73 -9.00 -7.38
C GLN A 129 -3.61 -7.96 -7.52
N PHE A 130 -3.70 -6.87 -6.77
CA PHE A 130 -2.54 -6.05 -6.40
C PHE A 130 -1.96 -6.62 -5.12
N ALA A 131 -0.93 -7.45 -5.27
CA ALA A 131 -0.36 -8.24 -4.18
C ALA A 131 0.90 -7.60 -3.62
N GLU A 132 1.16 -7.78 -2.34
CA GLU A 132 2.42 -7.41 -1.72
C GLU A 132 3.57 -8.20 -2.35
N ALA A 133 4.69 -7.53 -2.63
CA ALA A 133 5.84 -8.09 -3.33
C ALA A 133 6.36 -9.39 -2.69
N VAL A 134 6.43 -9.42 -1.36
CA VAL A 134 6.92 -10.59 -0.60
C VAL A 134 6.04 -11.81 -0.77
N LEU A 135 4.72 -11.64 -0.88
CA LEU A 135 3.77 -12.73 -1.13
C LEU A 135 3.77 -13.17 -2.60
N ALA A 136 3.89 -12.22 -3.52
CA ALA A 136 3.84 -12.48 -4.96
C ALA A 136 5.12 -13.13 -5.49
N SER A 137 6.30 -12.69 -5.05
CA SER A 137 7.59 -13.08 -5.61
C SER A 137 7.82 -14.60 -5.66
N PRO A 138 7.61 -15.39 -4.60
CA PRO A 138 7.79 -16.84 -4.67
C PRO A 138 6.81 -17.51 -5.64
N GLN A 139 5.58 -16.99 -5.76
CA GLN A 139 4.55 -17.56 -6.64
C GLN A 139 4.82 -17.21 -8.12
N ILE A 140 5.37 -16.02 -8.38
CA ILE A 140 5.83 -15.62 -9.72
C ILE A 140 6.99 -16.53 -10.17
N ARG A 141 7.99 -16.74 -9.28
CA ARG A 141 9.12 -17.66 -9.58
C ARG A 141 8.67 -19.09 -9.82
N ALA A 142 7.63 -19.56 -9.13
CA ALA A 142 7.03 -20.87 -9.31
C ALA A 142 6.06 -20.94 -10.50
N ALA A 143 5.92 -19.86 -11.30
CA ALA A 143 4.99 -19.74 -12.43
C ALA A 143 3.51 -20.02 -12.07
N LYS A 144 3.12 -19.92 -10.79
CA LYS A 144 1.74 -20.10 -10.34
C LYS A 144 0.86 -18.88 -10.62
N ILE A 145 1.48 -17.71 -10.78
CA ILE A 145 0.86 -16.45 -11.18
C ILE A 145 1.79 -15.73 -12.14
N ARG A 146 1.25 -14.78 -12.90
CA ARG A 146 2.01 -13.91 -13.81
C ARG A 146 1.99 -12.49 -13.27
N ALA A 147 3.18 -11.87 -13.15
CA ALA A 147 3.32 -10.46 -12.86
C ALA A 147 3.17 -9.65 -14.14
N LEU A 148 2.41 -8.55 -14.08
CA LEU A 148 2.20 -7.64 -15.22
C LEU A 148 2.84 -6.28 -14.99
N ALA A 149 2.79 -5.73 -13.80
CA ALA A 149 3.32 -4.40 -13.49
C ALA A 149 3.57 -4.24 -11.97
N VAL A 150 4.38 -3.24 -11.62
CA VAL A 150 4.54 -2.76 -10.24
C VAL A 150 3.75 -1.45 -10.05
N THR A 151 3.38 -1.14 -8.81
CA THR A 151 2.58 0.05 -8.46
C THR A 151 3.42 1.25 -8.06
N THR A 152 4.72 1.06 -7.92
CA THR A 152 5.69 2.12 -7.58
C THR A 152 5.72 3.24 -8.62
N PRO A 153 6.03 4.49 -8.23
CA PRO A 153 6.13 5.61 -9.18
C PRO A 153 7.27 5.45 -10.19
N LYS A 154 8.30 4.68 -9.83
CA LYS A 154 9.49 4.35 -10.67
C LYS A 154 9.65 2.84 -10.80
N PRO A 155 10.38 2.33 -11.81
CA PRO A 155 10.70 0.92 -11.92
C PRO A 155 11.30 0.35 -10.62
N SER A 156 10.90 -0.86 -10.25
CA SER A 156 11.37 -1.51 -9.03
C SER A 156 12.61 -2.36 -9.30
N GLU A 157 13.63 -2.21 -8.46
CA GLU A 157 14.82 -3.06 -8.49
C GLU A 157 14.51 -4.54 -8.19
N PHE A 158 13.45 -4.80 -7.43
CA PHE A 158 13.00 -6.15 -7.08
C PHE A 158 12.29 -6.89 -8.21
N PHE A 159 11.79 -6.14 -9.19
CA PHE A 159 11.08 -6.67 -10.36
C PHE A 159 11.61 -6.03 -11.64
N PRO A 160 12.88 -6.31 -12.00
CA PRO A 160 13.49 -5.73 -13.19
C PRO A 160 12.71 -6.12 -14.45
N GLY A 161 12.47 -5.15 -15.32
CA GLY A 161 11.73 -5.35 -16.57
C GLY A 161 10.22 -5.22 -16.47
N LEU A 162 9.62 -5.19 -15.25
CA LEU A 162 8.19 -4.87 -15.14
C LEU A 162 7.96 -3.36 -15.32
N LEU A 163 6.92 -3.03 -16.07
CA LEU A 163 6.42 -1.66 -16.20
C LEU A 163 5.84 -1.17 -14.87
N THR A 164 5.83 0.15 -14.68
CA THR A 164 5.03 0.75 -13.60
C THR A 164 3.58 0.93 -14.07
N MET A 165 2.62 0.77 -13.16
CA MET A 165 1.22 1.10 -13.46
C MET A 165 1.07 2.57 -13.88
N ASN A 166 1.87 3.48 -13.30
CA ASN A 166 1.87 4.90 -13.64
C ASN A 166 2.27 5.18 -15.10
N SER A 167 3.13 4.35 -15.70
CA SER A 167 3.53 4.50 -17.13
C SER A 167 2.40 4.13 -18.09
N VAL A 168 1.40 3.38 -17.62
CA VAL A 168 0.28 2.90 -18.43
C VAL A 168 -1.02 3.65 -18.10
N LEU A 169 -1.22 3.94 -16.83
CA LEU A 169 -2.33 4.71 -16.30
C LEU A 169 -1.75 5.88 -15.49
N PRO A 170 -1.55 7.05 -16.11
CA PRO A 170 -1.00 8.22 -15.41
C PRO A 170 -1.77 8.56 -14.14
N GLY A 171 -1.04 8.79 -13.03
CA GLY A 171 -1.61 8.99 -11.71
C GLY A 171 -1.80 7.72 -10.88
N PHE A 172 -1.55 6.54 -11.44
CA PHE A 172 -1.58 5.30 -10.68
C PHE A 172 -0.29 5.12 -9.87
N VAL A 173 -0.35 5.45 -8.59
CA VAL A 173 0.71 5.18 -7.60
C VAL A 173 0.05 4.62 -6.35
N SER A 174 0.49 3.45 -5.91
CA SER A 174 -0.07 2.80 -4.72
C SER A 174 0.97 1.85 -4.11
N ASP A 175 1.69 2.34 -3.13
CA ASP A 175 2.68 1.55 -2.40
C ASP A 175 2.15 1.23 -1.01
N ASN A 176 2.60 0.12 -0.45
CA ASN A 176 2.43 -0.13 0.97
C ASN A 176 3.66 0.43 1.70
N TRP A 177 3.50 1.54 2.41
CA TRP A 177 4.56 2.19 3.14
C TRP A 177 4.38 2.03 4.65
N PHE A 178 5.48 2.09 5.37
CA PHE A 178 5.55 1.94 6.82
C PHE A 178 6.14 3.19 7.44
N ALA A 179 5.52 3.70 8.48
CA ALA A 179 5.97 4.89 9.16
C ALA A 179 5.80 4.81 10.67
N MET A 180 6.61 5.61 11.36
CA MET A 180 6.56 5.76 12.81
C MET A 180 6.02 7.14 13.17
N PHE A 181 5.11 7.13 14.16
CA PHE A 181 4.50 8.31 14.75
C PHE A 181 4.57 8.24 16.27
N LEU A 182 4.57 9.40 16.90
CA LEU A 182 4.49 9.58 18.35
C LEU A 182 3.19 10.30 18.72
N PRO A 183 2.80 10.36 20.00
CA PRO A 183 1.73 11.23 20.45
C PRO A 183 1.99 12.69 20.05
N ALA A 184 0.93 13.43 19.71
CA ALA A 184 1.04 14.87 19.47
C ALA A 184 1.74 15.55 20.66
N ARG A 185 2.47 16.64 20.39
CA ARG A 185 3.22 17.41 21.39
C ARG A 185 4.44 16.70 21.99
N THR A 186 4.89 15.57 21.44
CA THR A 186 6.20 15.00 21.82
C THR A 186 7.30 16.02 21.55
N PRO A 187 8.20 16.29 22.52
CA PRO A 187 9.30 17.23 22.37
C PRO A 187 10.15 16.97 21.13
N LYS A 188 10.57 18.03 20.44
CA LYS A 188 11.34 17.94 19.18
C LYS A 188 12.65 17.17 19.34
N GLU A 189 13.29 17.27 20.48
CA GLU A 189 14.55 16.57 20.80
C GLU A 189 14.34 15.06 20.85
N ILE A 190 13.19 14.59 21.38
CA ILE A 190 12.81 13.18 21.40
C ILE A 190 12.55 12.70 19.99
N VAL A 191 11.78 13.46 19.21
CA VAL A 191 11.50 13.13 17.79
C VAL A 191 12.80 13.02 17.00
N ALA A 192 13.71 13.99 17.15
CA ALA A 192 15.00 13.99 16.46
C ALA A 192 15.89 12.80 16.87
N THR A 193 15.90 12.44 18.15
CA THR A 193 16.65 11.29 18.67
C THR A 193 16.15 10.00 18.06
N ILE A 194 14.83 9.78 18.04
CA ILE A 194 14.23 8.56 17.49
C ILE A 194 14.41 8.51 15.96
N ASN A 195 14.20 9.64 15.25
CA ASN A 195 14.46 9.72 13.81
C ASN A 195 15.91 9.35 13.47
N GLY A 196 16.88 9.91 14.22
CA GLY A 196 18.30 9.58 14.05
C GLY A 196 18.61 8.11 14.28
N ALA A 197 17.98 7.48 15.29
CA ALA A 197 18.12 6.06 15.55
C ALA A 197 17.54 5.18 14.42
N ILE A 198 16.38 5.56 13.87
CA ILE A 198 15.78 4.87 12.71
C ILE A 198 16.72 4.94 11.50
N ARG A 199 17.23 6.12 11.17
CA ARG A 199 18.15 6.30 10.03
C ARG A 199 19.43 5.47 10.21
N LYS A 200 20.02 5.50 11.41
CA LYS A 200 21.20 4.68 11.73
C LYS A 200 20.89 3.18 11.62
N ALA A 201 19.72 2.73 12.07
CA ALA A 201 19.30 1.34 11.93
C ALA A 201 19.15 0.92 10.46
N LEU A 202 18.51 1.75 9.63
CA LEU A 202 18.35 1.53 8.19
C LEU A 202 19.70 1.46 7.45
N ASP A 203 20.72 2.16 7.95
CA ASP A 203 22.08 2.11 7.39
C ASP A 203 22.86 0.84 7.76
N SER A 204 22.40 0.08 8.75
CA SER A 204 23.08 -1.15 9.18
C SER A 204 22.97 -2.26 8.14
N LYS A 205 24.04 -3.06 8.00
CA LYS A 205 24.08 -4.19 7.05
C LYS A 205 22.96 -5.21 7.29
N SER A 206 22.65 -5.48 8.56
CA SER A 206 21.63 -6.46 8.94
C SER A 206 20.22 -6.01 8.53
N VAL A 207 19.88 -4.73 8.78
CA VAL A 207 18.56 -4.19 8.41
C VAL A 207 18.44 -4.09 6.89
N ARG A 208 19.47 -3.63 6.18
CA ARG A 208 19.46 -3.61 4.70
C ARG A 208 19.27 -5.00 4.11
N ALA A 209 19.96 -6.01 4.63
CA ALA A 209 19.80 -7.38 4.17
C ALA A 209 18.40 -7.92 4.44
N PHE A 210 17.83 -7.64 5.62
CA PHE A 210 16.46 -8.02 5.96
C PHE A 210 15.44 -7.33 5.02
N LEU A 211 15.55 -6.02 4.83
CA LEU A 211 14.64 -5.27 3.94
C LEU A 211 14.71 -5.79 2.49
N ALA A 212 15.91 -6.11 2.00
CA ALA A 212 16.07 -6.70 0.67
C ALA A 212 15.39 -8.08 0.54
N GLN A 213 15.45 -8.93 1.57
CA GLN A 213 14.73 -10.20 1.60
C GLN A 213 13.21 -10.00 1.58
N GLU A 214 12.72 -8.97 2.26
CA GLU A 214 11.30 -8.58 2.30
C GLU A 214 10.88 -7.75 1.07
N LEU A 215 11.73 -7.59 0.07
CA LEU A 215 11.48 -6.78 -1.14
C LEU A 215 11.01 -5.36 -0.80
N THR A 216 11.63 -4.78 0.22
CA THR A 216 11.26 -3.52 0.85
C THR A 216 12.42 -2.54 0.74
N THR A 217 12.15 -1.31 0.33
CA THR A 217 13.14 -0.23 0.26
C THR A 217 13.11 0.58 1.54
N GLY A 218 14.25 0.71 2.22
CA GLY A 218 14.41 1.62 3.36
C GLY A 218 14.43 3.08 2.89
N ILE A 219 13.69 3.96 3.57
CA ILE A 219 13.57 5.39 3.23
C ILE A 219 14.28 6.26 4.28
N GLY A 220 13.87 6.18 5.55
CA GLY A 220 14.46 6.97 6.63
C GLY A 220 14.24 8.48 6.46
N SER A 221 13.02 8.90 6.17
CA SER A 221 12.68 10.31 5.92
C SER A 221 12.84 11.18 7.17
N THR A 222 12.86 12.51 6.96
CA THR A 222 12.64 13.48 8.04
C THR A 222 11.17 13.46 8.49
N PRO A 223 10.85 14.03 9.67
CA PRO A 223 9.47 14.21 10.12
C PRO A 223 8.63 15.05 9.16
N GLU A 224 9.23 16.12 8.58
CA GLU A 224 8.56 17.01 7.63
C GLU A 224 8.23 16.32 6.31
N GLU A 225 9.14 15.47 5.81
CA GLU A 225 8.91 14.66 4.63
C GLU A 225 7.78 13.65 4.86
N LEU A 226 7.72 13.00 6.05
CA LEU A 226 6.61 12.11 6.40
C LEU A 226 5.28 12.88 6.48
N ASP A 227 5.26 14.07 7.08
CA ASP A 227 4.05 14.90 7.16
C ASP A 227 3.51 15.26 5.77
N ALA A 228 4.40 15.70 4.88
CA ALA A 228 4.05 15.99 3.50
C ALA A 228 3.55 14.75 2.75
N HIS A 229 4.21 13.59 2.94
CA HIS A 229 3.80 12.32 2.36
C HIS A 229 2.41 11.90 2.87
N LEU A 230 2.17 11.92 4.18
CA LEU A 230 0.87 11.60 4.78
C LEU A 230 -0.27 12.46 4.22
N LYS A 231 -0.04 13.78 4.07
CA LYS A 231 -1.02 14.70 3.50
C LYS A 231 -1.34 14.37 2.05
N SER A 232 -0.32 14.11 1.24
CA SER A 232 -0.44 13.74 -0.17
C SER A 232 -1.21 12.42 -0.34
N GLU A 233 -0.83 11.39 0.44
CA GLU A 233 -1.48 10.09 0.43
C GLU A 233 -2.95 10.18 0.86
N THR A 234 -3.22 10.93 1.93
CA THR A 234 -4.60 11.15 2.41
C THR A 234 -5.46 11.82 1.34
N ALA A 235 -4.94 12.83 0.66
CA ALA A 235 -5.67 13.50 -0.42
C ALA A 235 -5.96 12.54 -1.58
N ARG A 236 -4.95 11.78 -2.03
CA ARG A 236 -5.08 10.82 -3.13
C ARG A 236 -6.09 9.72 -2.82
N TYR A 237 -5.96 9.05 -1.68
CA TYR A 237 -6.89 7.99 -1.31
C TYR A 237 -8.30 8.51 -1.01
N SER A 238 -8.43 9.72 -0.47
CA SER A 238 -9.74 10.36 -0.29
C SER A 238 -10.46 10.55 -1.63
N GLU A 239 -9.75 10.91 -2.68
CA GLU A 239 -10.31 11.05 -4.03
C GLU A 239 -10.79 9.70 -4.57
N VAL A 240 -9.96 8.65 -4.45
CA VAL A 240 -10.31 7.28 -4.88
C VAL A 240 -11.54 6.75 -4.15
N ILE A 241 -11.59 6.94 -2.82
CA ILE A 241 -12.69 6.49 -1.96
C ILE A 241 -13.99 7.18 -2.35
N ARG A 242 -13.98 8.52 -2.51
CA ARG A 242 -15.17 9.28 -2.88
C ARG A 242 -15.67 8.92 -4.27
N LYS A 243 -14.78 8.85 -5.26
CA LYS A 243 -15.13 8.47 -6.65
C LYS A 243 -15.66 7.03 -6.75
N GLY A 244 -15.14 6.13 -5.95
CA GLY A 244 -15.55 4.72 -5.89
C GLY A 244 -16.77 4.47 -5.02
N ASN A 245 -17.29 5.47 -4.29
CA ASN A 245 -18.32 5.31 -3.26
C ASN A 245 -17.98 4.17 -2.28
N ILE A 246 -16.69 4.07 -1.90
CA ILE A 246 -16.19 2.99 -1.06
C ILE A 246 -16.64 3.23 0.37
N THR A 247 -17.34 2.26 0.94
CA THR A 247 -17.79 2.24 2.34
C THR A 247 -17.30 0.97 3.03
N LEU A 248 -17.10 1.04 4.34
CA LEU A 248 -16.92 -0.14 5.16
C LEU A 248 -18.30 -0.75 5.42
N GLN A 249 -18.50 -1.98 5.00
CA GLN A 249 -19.66 -2.77 5.36
C GLN A 249 -19.47 -3.40 6.74
#